data_3847aca1eaa48a6ecd01e2f912e5ca09
#
_entry.id   3847aca1eaa48a6ecd01e2f912e5ca09
#
_cell.length_a   1.000
_cell.length_b   1.000
_cell.length_c   1.000
_cell.angle_alpha   90.00
_cell.angle_beta   90.00
_cell.angle_gamma   90.00
#
_symmetry.space_group_name_H-M   'P 1'
#
loop_
_entity.id
_entity.type
_entity.pdbx_description
1 polymer ?
#
loop_
_entity_poly.entity_id
_entity_poly.type
_entity_poly.pdbx_seq_one_letter_code
_entity_poly.pdbx_strand_id
1 'polypeptide(L)'
;MRMPVRLASALAVLALVSAPTRAQQPLPLRGAVQLALDHNPELRAAGEDDKAAAARAGESRAAWFPRLDFSQGFTRSNNPVYVFGTLLTQRRFTTADFALSQLNTPHPLDNFDTRLSASMTLFDSGRTWLRTGAAERQKTAADYALEQARQDLILRVVQSYFGAVVAREDLAAAQDALKTAQSNRERIAAFEHAGQVVTSDLLSAQVFEAQARDREIRAENAAEVAQLSLARELGVDAAVLGAPSAELGEPGETSGTMADWEKEAMEGRPLLRAVEMQADAASKGAKLAKADFGPTVGLFSDFERDALTLGGPSGTNWTAGVRLDWNIFAGGADRYRAAEAAAEKRKAEDHLEWARSGVRLELRRAYLETGAAAARAAAAKQSAAQASECLRIIEIRYQAGLVTITELLRAQQAVVEARTGYIAAVGDWYAARAALERAAGTLTAGSPILFAGEKP
;
A
#
# COMPACT_ATOMS: atom_id res chain seq x y z
N MET A 1 -0.16 -36.72 -66.18
CA MET A 1 0.28 -37.67 -65.15
C MET A 1 -0.41 -37.23 -63.83
N ARG A 2 -1.39 -38.03 -63.40
CA ARG A 2 -2.33 -37.65 -62.32
C ARG A 2 -1.74 -38.13 -60.98
N MET A 3 -1.67 -37.26 -59.94
CA MET A 3 -1.43 -37.65 -58.56
C MET A 3 -2.69 -37.41 -57.72
N PRO A 4 -3.10 -38.35 -56.87
CA PRO A 4 -4.33 -38.22 -56.08
C PRO A 4 -4.04 -37.51 -54.73
N VAL A 5 -4.98 -36.62 -54.41
CA VAL A 5 -5.10 -35.93 -53.10
C VAL A 5 -5.63 -36.98 -52.07
N ARG A 6 -4.88 -37.22 -51.01
CA ARG A 6 -5.38 -37.96 -49.84
C ARG A 6 -5.90 -36.97 -48.79
N LEU A 7 -7.22 -36.99 -48.58
CA LEU A 7 -7.87 -36.37 -47.41
C LEU A 7 -7.48 -37.23 -46.17
N ALA A 8 -6.79 -36.61 -45.23
CA ALA A 8 -6.62 -37.15 -43.89
C ALA A 8 -7.60 -36.38 -42.97
N SER A 9 -8.65 -37.09 -42.55
CA SER A 9 -9.64 -36.63 -41.55
C SER A 9 -8.96 -36.64 -40.17
N ALA A 10 -8.67 -35.46 -39.62
CA ALA A 10 -8.22 -35.31 -38.22
C ALA A 10 -9.44 -35.22 -37.30
N LEU A 11 -9.76 -36.32 -36.61
CA LEU A 11 -10.68 -36.35 -35.48
C LEU A 11 -10.01 -35.63 -34.31
N ALA A 12 -10.41 -34.37 -34.04
CA ALA A 12 -10.03 -33.66 -32.83
C ALA A 12 -10.87 -34.20 -31.67
N VAL A 13 -10.29 -35.08 -30.87
CA VAL A 13 -10.85 -35.49 -29.56
C VAL A 13 -10.73 -34.31 -28.61
N LEU A 14 -11.84 -33.64 -28.35
CA LEU A 14 -12.00 -32.61 -27.31
C LEU A 14 -11.92 -33.33 -25.95
N ALA A 15 -10.71 -33.48 -25.39
CA ALA A 15 -10.55 -33.88 -24.00
C ALA A 15 -11.00 -32.67 -23.12
N LEU A 16 -12.24 -32.73 -22.64
CA LEU A 16 -12.67 -31.90 -21.50
C LEU A 16 -11.76 -32.29 -20.32
N VAL A 17 -10.75 -31.47 -20.09
CA VAL A 17 -10.00 -31.49 -18.85
C VAL A 17 -10.96 -30.99 -17.78
N SER A 18 -11.64 -31.90 -17.11
CA SER A 18 -12.32 -31.64 -15.84
C SER A 18 -11.23 -31.24 -14.86
N ALA A 19 -11.01 -29.92 -14.71
CA ALA A 19 -10.20 -29.43 -13.63
C ALA A 19 -10.82 -29.99 -12.33
N PRO A 20 -10.06 -30.71 -11.48
CA PRO A 20 -10.59 -31.13 -10.21
C PRO A 20 -11.04 -29.89 -9.48
N THR A 21 -12.29 -29.81 -9.06
CA THR A 21 -12.77 -28.86 -8.06
C THR A 21 -11.90 -29.09 -6.84
N ARG A 22 -10.83 -28.28 -6.73
CA ARG A 22 -9.95 -28.30 -5.58
C ARG A 22 -10.87 -27.91 -4.43
N ALA A 23 -11.19 -28.87 -3.56
CA ALA A 23 -11.88 -28.57 -2.32
C ALA A 23 -11.16 -27.38 -1.70
N GLN A 24 -11.88 -26.27 -1.51
CA GLN A 24 -11.31 -25.04 -0.96
C GLN A 24 -10.73 -25.40 0.41
N GLN A 25 -9.40 -25.42 0.53
CA GLN A 25 -8.76 -25.73 1.79
C GLN A 25 -9.08 -24.61 2.78
N PRO A 26 -9.38 -24.97 4.04
CA PRO A 26 -9.58 -23.96 5.08
C PRO A 26 -8.42 -22.99 5.11
N LEU A 27 -8.70 -21.70 5.15
CA LEU A 27 -7.69 -20.64 5.10
C LEU A 27 -7.31 -20.23 6.52
N PRO A 28 -6.10 -20.55 7.02
CA PRO A 28 -5.62 -20.04 8.29
C PRO A 28 -5.23 -18.56 8.16
N LEU A 29 -5.28 -17.83 9.28
CA LEU A 29 -4.98 -16.38 9.30
C LEU A 29 -3.57 -16.08 8.75
N ARG A 30 -2.57 -16.86 9.13
CA ARG A 30 -1.21 -16.73 8.62
C ARG A 30 -1.15 -16.92 7.10
N GLY A 31 -1.89 -17.90 6.57
CA GLY A 31 -1.99 -18.11 5.12
C GLY A 31 -2.66 -16.94 4.40
N ALA A 32 -3.70 -16.34 5.01
CA ALA A 32 -4.34 -15.15 4.50
C ALA A 32 -3.36 -13.95 4.44
N VAL A 33 -2.61 -13.71 5.52
CA VAL A 33 -1.59 -12.64 5.55
C VAL A 33 -0.52 -12.87 4.49
N GLN A 34 -0.02 -14.10 4.32
CA GLN A 34 0.98 -14.38 3.29
C GLN A 34 0.44 -14.14 1.88
N LEU A 35 -0.80 -14.60 1.59
CA LEU A 35 -1.46 -14.35 0.31
C LEU A 35 -1.59 -12.85 0.02
N ALA A 36 -1.98 -12.05 1.03
CA ALA A 36 -2.09 -10.61 0.87
C ALA A 36 -0.73 -9.96 0.59
N LEU A 37 0.32 -10.34 1.29
CA LEU A 37 1.68 -9.81 1.07
C LEU A 37 2.20 -10.12 -0.33
N ASP A 38 1.81 -11.26 -0.90
CA ASP A 38 2.26 -11.71 -2.22
C ASP A 38 1.39 -11.13 -3.37
N HIS A 39 0.09 -10.90 -3.15
CA HIS A 39 -0.86 -10.62 -4.23
C HIS A 39 -1.56 -9.25 -4.15
N ASN A 40 -1.53 -8.56 -2.99
CA ASN A 40 -2.25 -7.30 -2.84
C ASN A 40 -1.73 -6.21 -3.81
N PRO A 41 -2.60 -5.62 -4.67
CA PRO A 41 -2.16 -4.61 -5.64
C PRO A 41 -1.67 -3.31 -5.00
N GLU A 42 -2.22 -2.90 -3.86
CA GLU A 42 -1.82 -1.68 -3.14
C GLU A 42 -0.39 -1.81 -2.59
N LEU A 43 -0.06 -2.98 -2.02
CA LEU A 43 1.30 -3.23 -1.55
C LEU A 43 2.30 -3.31 -2.72
N ARG A 44 1.90 -3.87 -3.86
CA ARG A 44 2.75 -3.85 -5.07
C ARG A 44 2.99 -2.43 -5.55
N ALA A 45 1.97 -1.57 -5.54
CA ALA A 45 2.12 -0.16 -5.89
C ALA A 45 3.10 0.56 -4.96
N ALA A 46 2.99 0.34 -3.64
CA ALA A 46 3.96 0.87 -2.67
C ALA A 46 5.40 0.37 -2.92
N GLY A 47 5.55 -0.87 -3.39
CA GLY A 47 6.84 -1.42 -3.82
C GLY A 47 7.41 -0.73 -5.06
N GLU A 48 6.56 -0.31 -6.01
CA GLU A 48 7.01 0.48 -7.17
C GLU A 48 7.40 1.92 -6.76
N ASP A 49 6.73 2.52 -5.78
CA ASP A 49 7.12 3.82 -5.22
C ASP A 49 8.53 3.77 -4.58
N ASP A 50 8.84 2.69 -3.87
CA ASP A 50 10.17 2.44 -3.32
C ASP A 50 11.23 2.31 -4.42
N LYS A 51 10.96 1.53 -5.48
CA LYS A 51 11.85 1.42 -6.65
C LYS A 51 12.05 2.76 -7.34
N ALA A 52 11.00 3.58 -7.45
CA ALA A 52 11.10 4.92 -8.03
C ALA A 52 11.99 5.83 -7.17
N ALA A 53 11.89 5.74 -5.84
CA ALA A 53 12.78 6.47 -4.92
C ALA A 53 14.24 6.01 -5.05
N ALA A 54 14.48 4.70 -5.18
CA ALA A 54 15.80 4.14 -5.43
C ALA A 54 16.39 4.60 -6.77
N ALA A 55 15.58 4.68 -7.82
CA ALA A 55 16.00 5.22 -9.12
C ALA A 55 16.39 6.71 -9.04
N ARG A 56 15.61 7.53 -8.33
CA ARG A 56 15.95 8.94 -8.08
C ARG A 56 17.27 9.11 -7.30
N ALA A 57 17.52 8.25 -6.32
CA ALA A 57 18.81 8.23 -5.61
C ALA A 57 19.95 7.83 -6.55
N GLY A 58 19.74 6.85 -7.44
CA GLY A 58 20.68 6.48 -8.50
C GLY A 58 20.95 7.65 -9.47
N GLU A 59 19.90 8.33 -9.92
CA GLU A 59 19.99 9.52 -10.78
C GLU A 59 20.85 10.62 -10.12
N SER A 60 20.65 10.86 -8.82
CA SER A 60 21.44 11.87 -8.09
C SER A 60 22.94 11.53 -8.02
N ARG A 61 23.27 10.23 -8.00
CA ARG A 61 24.67 9.76 -8.04
C ARG A 61 25.30 9.92 -9.43
N ALA A 62 24.50 9.96 -10.49
CA ALA A 62 24.99 10.16 -11.86
C ALA A 62 25.72 11.50 -12.02
N ALA A 63 25.43 12.50 -11.18
CA ALA A 63 26.13 13.78 -11.19
C ALA A 63 27.64 13.69 -10.83
N TRP A 64 28.10 12.55 -10.32
CA TRP A 64 29.53 12.28 -10.09
C TRP A 64 30.28 11.81 -11.33
N PHE A 65 29.58 11.44 -12.40
CA PHE A 65 30.16 10.88 -13.62
C PHE A 65 30.16 11.89 -14.74
N PRO A 66 31.05 11.73 -15.74
CA PRO A 66 31.04 12.57 -16.92
C PRO A 66 29.75 12.38 -17.73
N ARG A 67 29.23 13.47 -18.26
CA ARG A 67 28.15 13.49 -19.22
C ARG A 67 28.75 13.53 -20.64
N LEU A 68 28.24 12.69 -21.54
CA LEU A 68 28.59 12.66 -22.94
C LEU A 68 27.36 13.02 -23.74
N ASP A 69 27.49 14.04 -24.60
CA ASP A 69 26.42 14.48 -25.49
C ASP A 69 26.93 14.37 -26.94
N PHE A 70 26.10 13.77 -27.79
CA PHE A 70 26.31 13.74 -29.23
C PHE A 70 25.29 14.63 -29.90
N SER A 71 25.76 15.50 -30.85
CA SER A 71 24.88 16.31 -31.65
C SER A 71 25.32 16.26 -33.13
N GLN A 72 24.34 16.27 -34.00
CA GLN A 72 24.52 16.40 -35.45
C GLN A 72 23.69 17.57 -35.95
N GLY A 73 24.35 18.59 -36.49
CA GLY A 73 23.73 19.77 -37.08
C GLY A 73 23.84 19.81 -38.61
N PHE A 74 22.93 20.50 -39.24
CA PHE A 74 23.07 20.98 -40.63
C PHE A 74 22.77 22.47 -40.67
N THR A 75 23.71 23.24 -41.15
CA THR A 75 23.54 24.68 -41.30
C THR A 75 23.93 25.09 -42.70
N ARG A 76 23.09 25.91 -43.37
CA ARG A 76 23.40 26.60 -44.61
C ARG A 76 23.31 28.08 -44.38
N SER A 77 24.40 28.81 -44.66
CA SER A 77 24.45 30.23 -44.40
C SER A 77 25.31 30.95 -45.43
N ASN A 78 24.94 32.19 -45.72
CA ASN A 78 25.77 33.16 -46.49
C ASN A 78 26.31 34.30 -45.57
N ASN A 79 26.20 34.14 -44.23
CA ASN A 79 26.78 35.10 -43.33
C ASN A 79 28.30 35.13 -43.52
N PRO A 80 28.95 36.27 -43.77
CA PRO A 80 30.36 36.33 -44.05
C PRO A 80 31.26 35.72 -42.99
N VAL A 81 31.00 36.03 -41.71
CA VAL A 81 31.78 35.49 -40.58
C VAL A 81 31.60 33.99 -40.45
N TYR A 82 30.38 33.49 -40.61
CA TYR A 82 30.08 32.07 -40.55
C TYR A 82 30.77 31.31 -41.68
N VAL A 83 30.67 31.79 -42.94
CA VAL A 83 31.29 31.13 -44.11
C VAL A 83 32.81 31.11 -43.97
N PHE A 84 33.42 32.21 -43.56
CA PHE A 84 34.87 32.31 -43.35
C PHE A 84 35.32 31.31 -42.27
N GLY A 85 34.67 31.29 -41.10
CA GLY A 85 35.00 30.37 -40.01
C GLY A 85 34.76 28.91 -40.40
N THR A 86 33.64 28.61 -41.07
CA THR A 86 33.30 27.26 -41.49
C THR A 86 34.24 26.69 -42.54
N LEU A 87 34.71 27.50 -43.47
CA LEU A 87 35.76 27.08 -44.44
C LEU A 87 37.04 26.66 -43.71
N LEU A 88 37.42 27.37 -42.65
CA LEU A 88 38.59 27.02 -41.81
C LEU A 88 38.35 25.73 -41.04
N THR A 89 37.19 25.57 -40.38
CA THR A 89 36.89 24.37 -39.62
C THR A 89 36.71 23.14 -40.50
N GLN A 90 36.17 23.28 -41.73
CA GLN A 90 36.12 22.24 -42.76
C GLN A 90 37.47 21.94 -43.40
N ARG A 91 38.54 22.74 -43.11
CA ARG A 91 39.88 22.67 -43.72
C ARG A 91 39.87 22.81 -45.23
N ARG A 92 39.03 23.71 -45.73
CA ARG A 92 38.82 23.98 -47.19
C ARG A 92 39.21 25.38 -47.60
N PHE A 93 39.68 26.20 -46.69
CA PHE A 93 40.08 27.58 -46.95
C PHE A 93 41.28 27.64 -47.88
N THR A 94 41.19 28.45 -48.90
CA THR A 94 42.25 28.67 -49.93
C THR A 94 42.62 30.16 -50.07
N THR A 95 43.71 30.48 -50.78
CA THR A 95 44.07 31.85 -51.03
C THR A 95 43.02 32.65 -51.84
N ALA A 96 42.18 32.01 -52.64
CA ALA A 96 41.10 32.67 -53.38
C ALA A 96 39.99 33.19 -52.40
N ASP A 97 39.83 32.62 -51.30
CA ASP A 97 38.81 33.00 -50.30
C ASP A 97 39.15 34.31 -49.56
N PHE A 98 40.37 34.83 -49.72
CA PHE A 98 40.76 36.15 -49.24
C PHE A 98 40.30 37.31 -50.12
N ALA A 99 39.70 37.04 -51.27
CA ALA A 99 39.19 38.14 -52.16
C ALA A 99 38.08 38.89 -51.36
N LEU A 100 38.17 40.26 -51.43
CA LEU A 100 37.21 41.12 -50.71
C LEU A 100 35.74 40.84 -51.06
N SER A 101 35.47 40.45 -52.27
CA SER A 101 34.14 40.07 -52.79
C SER A 101 33.64 38.79 -52.08
N GLN A 102 34.51 37.79 -51.85
CA GLN A 102 34.18 36.55 -51.18
C GLN A 102 34.05 36.76 -49.66
N LEU A 103 34.83 37.65 -49.10
CA LEU A 103 34.75 38.00 -47.69
C LEU A 103 33.47 38.78 -47.33
N ASN A 104 33.01 39.70 -48.23
CA ASN A 104 31.85 40.56 -47.94
C ASN A 104 30.53 39.95 -48.41
N THR A 105 30.53 39.20 -49.53
CA THR A 105 29.32 38.57 -50.11
C THR A 105 29.61 37.13 -50.50
N PRO A 106 29.85 36.25 -49.55
CA PRO A 106 30.16 34.85 -49.84
C PRO A 106 28.97 34.11 -50.40
N HIS A 107 29.24 33.09 -51.20
CA HIS A 107 28.20 32.11 -51.55
C HIS A 107 27.73 31.33 -50.34
N PRO A 108 26.45 30.94 -50.31
CA PRO A 108 25.95 30.09 -49.23
C PRO A 108 26.79 28.82 -49.08
N LEU A 109 27.23 28.51 -47.84
CA LEU A 109 28.01 27.33 -47.52
C LEU A 109 27.20 26.38 -46.64
N ASP A 110 27.24 25.10 -47.01
CA ASP A 110 26.66 24.01 -46.24
C ASP A 110 27.68 23.51 -45.21
N ASN A 111 27.20 23.24 -44.00
CA ASN A 111 27.99 22.60 -42.97
C ASN A 111 27.18 21.51 -42.27
N PHE A 112 27.72 20.31 -42.29
CA PHE A 112 27.31 19.22 -41.42
C PHE A 112 28.28 19.17 -40.22
N ASP A 113 27.84 19.66 -39.05
CA ASP A 113 28.62 19.63 -37.84
C ASP A 113 28.25 18.41 -37.00
N THR A 114 29.23 17.59 -36.71
CA THR A 114 29.12 16.45 -35.78
C THR A 114 29.92 16.77 -34.54
N ARG A 115 29.27 16.85 -33.39
CA ARG A 115 29.92 17.20 -32.12
C ARG A 115 29.74 16.13 -31.08
N LEU A 116 30.82 15.78 -30.43
CA LEU A 116 30.85 14.96 -29.21
C LEU A 116 31.39 15.81 -28.06
N SER A 117 30.54 16.12 -27.08
CA SER A 117 30.89 16.92 -25.92
C SER A 117 30.95 16.04 -24.66
N ALA A 118 32.00 16.22 -23.87
CA ALA A 118 32.14 15.62 -22.54
C ALA A 118 32.21 16.71 -21.49
N SER A 119 31.45 16.59 -20.43
CA SER A 119 31.53 17.50 -19.29
C SER A 119 31.48 16.75 -17.97
N MET A 120 32.22 17.24 -16.96
CA MET A 120 32.28 16.65 -15.62
C MET A 120 32.47 17.74 -14.58
N THR A 121 31.69 17.69 -13.51
CA THR A 121 31.89 18.56 -12.35
C THR A 121 33.02 18.01 -11.48
N LEU A 122 34.07 18.81 -11.31
CA LEU A 122 35.23 18.45 -10.44
C LEU A 122 35.02 18.93 -9.00
N PHE A 123 34.40 20.10 -8.85
CA PHE A 123 34.11 20.72 -7.56
C PHE A 123 32.87 21.60 -7.69
N ASP A 124 31.98 21.53 -6.69
CA ASP A 124 30.73 22.31 -6.68
C ASP A 124 30.32 22.79 -5.28
N SER A 125 31.30 23.07 -4.46
CA SER A 125 31.09 23.52 -3.08
C SER A 125 30.29 22.50 -2.22
N GLY A 126 30.31 21.20 -2.61
CA GLY A 126 29.64 20.10 -1.93
C GLY A 126 28.17 19.91 -2.30
N ARG A 127 27.69 20.62 -3.34
CA ARG A 127 26.27 20.52 -3.79
C ARG A 127 25.90 19.11 -4.21
N THR A 128 26.73 18.46 -5.03
CA THR A 128 26.47 17.08 -5.46
C THR A 128 26.43 16.12 -4.28
N TRP A 129 27.33 16.24 -3.32
CA TRP A 129 27.33 15.42 -2.09
C TRP A 129 26.06 15.63 -1.26
N LEU A 130 25.63 16.88 -1.05
CA LEU A 130 24.43 17.21 -0.29
C LEU A 130 23.16 16.74 -1.00
N ARG A 131 23.07 16.91 -2.33
CA ARG A 131 21.95 16.47 -3.16
C ARG A 131 21.81 14.95 -3.14
N THR A 132 22.91 14.23 -3.36
CA THR A 132 22.96 12.76 -3.28
C THR A 132 22.57 12.28 -1.89
N GLY A 133 23.13 12.89 -0.85
CA GLY A 133 22.78 12.54 0.52
C GLY A 133 21.33 12.83 0.88
N ALA A 134 20.70 13.87 0.34
CA ALA A 134 19.27 14.14 0.52
C ALA A 134 18.41 13.08 -0.20
N ALA A 135 18.76 12.73 -1.45
CA ALA A 135 18.07 11.70 -2.23
C ALA A 135 18.17 10.31 -1.56
N GLU A 136 19.31 9.98 -0.98
CA GLU A 136 19.49 8.75 -0.20
C GLU A 136 18.61 8.70 1.05
N ARG A 137 18.43 9.83 1.75
CA ARG A 137 17.51 9.91 2.89
C ARG A 137 16.05 9.76 2.44
N GLN A 138 15.68 10.35 1.32
CA GLN A 138 14.35 10.16 0.74
C GLN A 138 14.09 8.70 0.34
N LYS A 139 15.12 8.02 -0.23
CA LYS A 139 15.04 6.57 -0.52
C LYS A 139 14.84 5.76 0.77
N THR A 140 15.61 6.03 1.82
CA THR A 140 15.43 5.34 3.11
C THR A 140 14.06 5.64 3.74
N ALA A 141 13.52 6.85 3.54
CA ALA A 141 12.15 7.16 3.96
C ALA A 141 11.11 6.34 3.20
N ALA A 142 11.34 6.09 1.90
CA ALA A 142 10.46 5.23 1.10
C ALA A 142 10.52 3.76 1.54
N ASP A 143 11.70 3.22 1.92
CA ASP A 143 11.83 1.89 2.51
C ASP A 143 10.92 1.72 3.74
N TYR A 144 10.98 2.71 4.65
CA TYR A 144 10.15 2.70 5.86
C TYR A 144 8.66 2.91 5.55
N ALA A 145 8.34 3.68 4.50
CA ALA A 145 6.95 3.83 4.05
C ALA A 145 6.39 2.52 3.49
N LEU A 146 7.20 1.75 2.75
CA LEU A 146 6.82 0.40 2.29
C LEU A 146 6.60 -0.55 3.48
N GLU A 147 7.47 -0.51 4.49
CA GLU A 147 7.29 -1.33 5.69
C GLU A 147 6.03 -0.94 6.47
N GLN A 148 5.73 0.37 6.56
CA GLN A 148 4.46 0.84 7.12
C GLN A 148 3.25 0.32 6.33
N ALA A 149 3.32 0.34 4.99
CA ALA A 149 2.25 -0.18 4.14
C ALA A 149 2.03 -1.70 4.34
N ARG A 150 3.10 -2.46 4.58
CA ARG A 150 2.99 -3.89 4.95
C ARG A 150 2.26 -4.09 6.27
N GLN A 151 2.62 -3.34 7.30
CA GLN A 151 1.96 -3.42 8.60
C GLN A 151 0.48 -3.01 8.53
N ASP A 152 0.17 -1.97 7.76
CA ASP A 152 -1.20 -1.51 7.53
C ASP A 152 -2.03 -2.57 6.78
N LEU A 153 -1.44 -3.24 5.79
CA LEU A 153 -2.09 -4.34 5.09
C LEU A 153 -2.34 -5.53 6.02
N ILE A 154 -1.35 -5.94 6.82
CA ILE A 154 -1.52 -7.03 7.79
C ILE A 154 -2.68 -6.72 8.75
N LEU A 155 -2.76 -5.49 9.28
CA LEU A 155 -3.87 -5.07 10.13
C LEU A 155 -5.22 -5.19 9.41
N ARG A 156 -5.35 -4.67 8.17
CA ARG A 156 -6.59 -4.78 7.39
C ARG A 156 -6.98 -6.24 7.12
N VAL A 157 -5.99 -7.09 6.83
CA VAL A 157 -6.23 -8.53 6.64
C VAL A 157 -6.73 -9.17 7.93
N VAL A 158 -6.13 -8.87 9.08
CA VAL A 158 -6.61 -9.38 10.39
C VAL A 158 -8.04 -8.94 10.65
N GLN A 159 -8.36 -7.66 10.42
CA GLN A 159 -9.70 -7.12 10.62
C GLN A 159 -10.72 -7.76 9.68
N SER A 160 -10.44 -7.86 8.40
CA SER A 160 -11.35 -8.48 7.42
C SER A 160 -11.49 -9.98 7.62
N TYR A 161 -10.43 -10.67 8.03
CA TYR A 161 -10.44 -12.09 8.34
C TYR A 161 -11.33 -12.41 9.53
N PHE A 162 -11.14 -11.73 10.69
CA PHE A 162 -12.00 -11.92 11.84
C PHE A 162 -13.40 -11.38 11.60
N GLY A 163 -13.57 -10.34 10.79
CA GLY A 163 -14.87 -9.91 10.30
C GLY A 163 -15.61 -11.02 9.55
N ALA A 164 -14.93 -11.78 8.69
CA ALA A 164 -15.52 -12.92 7.99
C ALA A 164 -15.80 -14.10 8.93
N VAL A 165 -14.93 -14.36 9.93
CA VAL A 165 -15.18 -15.37 10.97
C VAL A 165 -16.42 -15.01 11.78
N VAL A 166 -16.52 -13.78 12.27
CA VAL A 166 -17.67 -13.27 13.04
C VAL A 166 -18.96 -13.39 12.23
N ALA A 167 -18.96 -12.97 10.95
CA ALA A 167 -20.14 -13.03 10.10
C ALA A 167 -20.58 -14.48 9.83
N ARG A 168 -19.64 -15.42 9.69
CA ARG A 168 -19.96 -16.86 9.57
C ARG A 168 -20.58 -17.41 10.85
N GLU A 169 -20.06 -17.09 12.00
CA GLU A 169 -20.59 -17.54 13.29
C GLU A 169 -21.97 -16.91 13.58
N ASP A 170 -22.18 -15.64 13.18
CA ASP A 170 -23.50 -14.99 13.28
C ASP A 170 -24.54 -15.64 12.36
N LEU A 171 -24.15 -16.02 11.14
CA LEU A 171 -25.00 -16.80 10.23
C LEU A 171 -25.38 -18.14 10.84
N ALA A 172 -24.43 -18.87 11.41
CA ALA A 172 -24.72 -20.14 12.08
C ALA A 172 -25.69 -19.96 13.26
N ALA A 173 -25.50 -18.90 14.06
CA ALA A 173 -26.41 -18.56 15.16
C ALA A 173 -27.81 -18.17 14.65
N ALA A 174 -27.92 -17.47 13.53
CA ALA A 174 -29.20 -17.09 12.92
C ALA A 174 -29.95 -18.32 12.36
N GLN A 175 -29.24 -19.27 11.75
CA GLN A 175 -29.80 -20.54 11.27
C GLN A 175 -30.31 -21.40 12.43
N ASP A 176 -29.53 -21.52 13.53
CA ASP A 176 -29.97 -22.21 14.76
C ASP A 176 -31.22 -21.56 15.35
N ALA A 177 -31.26 -20.21 15.38
CA ALA A 177 -32.41 -19.45 15.89
C ALA A 177 -33.67 -19.68 15.02
N LEU A 178 -33.54 -19.68 13.70
CA LEU A 178 -34.68 -19.98 12.79
C LEU A 178 -35.18 -21.40 13.00
N LYS A 179 -34.30 -22.39 13.07
CA LYS A 179 -34.69 -23.80 13.33
C LYS A 179 -35.44 -23.94 14.66
N THR A 180 -34.98 -23.22 15.72
CA THR A 180 -35.65 -23.20 17.01
C THR A 180 -37.03 -22.54 16.91
N ALA A 181 -37.15 -21.42 16.22
CA ALA A 181 -38.41 -20.71 16.01
C ALA A 181 -39.43 -21.59 15.24
N GLN A 182 -39.01 -22.30 14.20
CA GLN A 182 -39.83 -23.23 13.44
C GLN A 182 -40.37 -24.37 14.30
N SER A 183 -39.49 -25.02 15.07
CA SER A 183 -39.89 -26.11 15.98
C SER A 183 -40.87 -25.63 17.06
N ASN A 184 -40.69 -24.41 17.57
CA ASN A 184 -41.61 -23.83 18.53
C ASN A 184 -42.95 -23.48 17.90
N ARG A 185 -42.99 -22.87 16.72
CA ARG A 185 -44.25 -22.61 15.97
C ARG A 185 -45.02 -23.91 15.73
N GLU A 186 -44.35 -25.01 15.32
CA GLU A 186 -44.98 -26.33 15.10
C GLU A 186 -45.60 -26.90 16.41
N ARG A 187 -44.86 -26.77 17.53
CA ARG A 187 -45.37 -27.21 18.84
C ARG A 187 -46.57 -26.39 19.26
N ILE A 188 -46.53 -25.07 19.11
CA ILE A 188 -47.63 -24.17 19.48
C ILE A 188 -48.87 -24.43 18.59
N ALA A 189 -48.66 -24.70 17.30
CA ALA A 189 -49.75 -25.08 16.39
C ALA A 189 -50.44 -26.39 16.85
N ALA A 190 -49.67 -27.40 17.29
CA ALA A 190 -50.21 -28.62 17.84
C ALA A 190 -51.02 -28.39 19.16
N PHE A 191 -50.57 -27.50 20.02
CA PHE A 191 -51.29 -27.14 21.24
C PHE A 191 -52.57 -26.33 20.96
N GLU A 192 -52.55 -25.45 19.95
CA GLU A 192 -53.73 -24.69 19.51
C GLU A 192 -54.81 -25.64 18.95
N HIS A 193 -54.41 -26.59 18.10
CA HIS A 193 -55.32 -27.63 17.60
C HIS A 193 -55.92 -28.50 18.72
N ALA A 194 -55.15 -28.71 19.80
CA ALA A 194 -55.64 -29.43 20.99
C ALA A 194 -56.47 -28.55 21.94
N GLY A 195 -56.66 -27.25 21.61
CA GLY A 195 -57.38 -26.28 22.44
C GLY A 195 -56.64 -25.88 23.75
N GLN A 196 -55.32 -26.10 23.82
CA GLN A 196 -54.52 -25.83 25.02
C GLN A 196 -53.91 -24.40 25.03
N VAL A 197 -53.82 -23.72 23.89
CA VAL A 197 -53.38 -22.34 23.76
C VAL A 197 -54.33 -21.58 22.81
N VAL A 198 -54.28 -20.24 22.91
CA VAL A 198 -55.15 -19.37 22.08
C VAL A 198 -54.49 -19.07 20.72
N THR A 199 -55.28 -18.77 19.71
CA THR A 199 -54.81 -18.46 18.35
C THR A 199 -53.80 -17.29 18.30
N SER A 200 -53.92 -16.32 19.24
CA SER A 200 -52.95 -15.21 19.36
C SER A 200 -51.54 -15.70 19.68
N ASP A 201 -51.37 -16.81 20.40
CA ASP A 201 -50.08 -17.39 20.73
C ASP A 201 -49.44 -18.00 19.47
N LEU A 202 -50.24 -18.69 18.62
CA LEU A 202 -49.75 -19.17 17.33
C LEU A 202 -49.33 -18.03 16.40
N LEU A 203 -50.14 -16.94 16.31
CA LEU A 203 -49.79 -15.77 15.52
C LEU A 203 -48.50 -15.11 16.03
N SER A 204 -48.28 -15.03 17.34
CA SER A 204 -47.06 -14.51 17.93
C SER A 204 -45.83 -15.37 17.56
N ALA A 205 -45.96 -16.69 17.59
CA ALA A 205 -44.90 -17.59 17.15
C ALA A 205 -44.58 -17.48 15.65
N GLN A 206 -45.60 -17.27 14.82
CA GLN A 206 -45.43 -17.03 13.35
C GLN A 206 -44.66 -15.71 13.10
N VAL A 207 -44.97 -14.64 13.82
CA VAL A 207 -44.26 -13.38 13.74
C VAL A 207 -42.79 -13.57 14.14
N PHE A 208 -42.52 -14.29 15.23
CA PHE A 208 -41.18 -14.59 15.68
C PHE A 208 -40.37 -15.43 14.65
N GLU A 209 -40.96 -16.43 14.04
CA GLU A 209 -40.36 -17.20 12.95
C GLU A 209 -40.03 -16.30 11.74
N ALA A 210 -40.93 -15.40 11.34
CA ALA A 210 -40.69 -14.47 10.25
C ALA A 210 -39.50 -13.51 10.56
N GLN A 211 -39.38 -13.05 11.82
CA GLN A 211 -38.26 -12.23 12.25
C GLN A 211 -36.93 -13.03 12.28
N ALA A 212 -36.95 -14.29 12.71
CA ALA A 212 -35.79 -15.17 12.68
C ALA A 212 -35.32 -15.43 11.22
N ARG A 213 -36.27 -15.60 10.28
CA ARG A 213 -35.93 -15.74 8.85
C ARG A 213 -35.36 -14.48 8.24
N ASP A 214 -35.85 -13.29 8.57
CA ASP A 214 -35.28 -12.01 8.14
C ASP A 214 -33.86 -11.85 8.66
N ARG A 215 -33.61 -12.26 9.91
CA ARG A 215 -32.25 -12.26 10.49
C ARG A 215 -31.30 -13.21 9.73
N GLU A 216 -31.73 -14.43 9.40
CA GLU A 216 -30.94 -15.38 8.61
C GLU A 216 -30.55 -14.77 7.25
N ILE A 217 -31.50 -14.20 6.51
CA ILE A 217 -31.26 -13.57 5.20
C ILE A 217 -30.22 -12.44 5.32
N ARG A 218 -30.32 -11.62 6.38
CA ARG A 218 -29.34 -10.56 6.63
C ARG A 218 -27.96 -11.10 6.98
N ALA A 219 -27.90 -12.14 7.80
CA ALA A 219 -26.64 -12.76 8.19
C ALA A 219 -25.96 -13.47 7.01
N GLU A 220 -26.72 -14.12 6.13
CA GLU A 220 -26.23 -14.72 4.90
C GLU A 220 -25.57 -13.67 3.99
N ASN A 221 -26.28 -12.57 3.73
CA ASN A 221 -25.74 -11.47 2.95
C ASN A 221 -24.48 -10.84 3.61
N ALA A 222 -24.49 -10.67 4.94
CA ALA A 222 -23.34 -10.15 5.68
C ALA A 222 -22.12 -11.07 5.58
N ALA A 223 -22.31 -12.40 5.65
CA ALA A 223 -21.24 -13.38 5.50
C ALA A 223 -20.64 -13.35 4.10
N GLU A 224 -21.47 -13.25 3.05
CA GLU A 224 -21.00 -13.12 1.67
C GLU A 224 -20.19 -11.83 1.46
N VAL A 225 -20.70 -10.68 1.92
CA VAL A 225 -20.00 -9.40 1.83
C VAL A 225 -18.69 -9.41 2.59
N ALA A 226 -18.64 -10.03 3.77
CA ALA A 226 -17.41 -10.17 4.56
C ALA A 226 -16.35 -11.03 3.82
N GLN A 227 -16.78 -12.11 3.17
CA GLN A 227 -15.87 -12.95 2.37
C GLN A 227 -15.35 -12.21 1.13
N LEU A 228 -16.18 -11.44 0.43
CA LEU A 228 -15.77 -10.57 -0.68
C LEU A 228 -14.77 -9.50 -0.21
N SER A 229 -15.03 -8.92 0.96
CA SER A 229 -14.13 -7.91 1.55
C SER A 229 -12.76 -8.51 1.89
N LEU A 230 -12.73 -9.72 2.47
CA LEU A 230 -11.49 -10.44 2.72
C LEU A 230 -10.75 -10.74 1.40
N ALA A 231 -11.43 -11.27 0.39
CA ALA A 231 -10.82 -11.57 -0.91
C ALA A 231 -10.18 -10.33 -1.56
N ARG A 232 -10.82 -9.17 -1.43
CA ARG A 232 -10.27 -7.89 -1.89
C ARG A 232 -8.97 -7.53 -1.17
N GLU A 233 -8.93 -7.62 0.17
CA GLU A 233 -7.70 -7.33 0.94
C GLU A 233 -6.58 -8.34 0.61
N LEU A 234 -6.91 -9.58 0.29
CA LEU A 234 -5.94 -10.59 -0.15
C LEU A 234 -5.46 -10.37 -1.60
N GLY A 235 -6.19 -9.58 -2.40
CA GLY A 235 -5.89 -9.38 -3.82
C GLY A 235 -6.16 -10.63 -4.69
N VAL A 236 -7.11 -11.48 -4.30
CA VAL A 236 -7.49 -12.72 -5.00
C VAL A 236 -8.99 -12.74 -5.29
N ASP A 237 -9.40 -13.60 -6.23
CA ASP A 237 -10.82 -13.81 -6.52
C ASP A 237 -11.49 -14.57 -5.35
N ALA A 238 -12.65 -14.09 -4.91
CA ALA A 238 -13.43 -14.73 -3.86
C ALA A 238 -13.89 -16.16 -4.21
N ALA A 239 -14.04 -16.47 -5.49
CA ALA A 239 -14.44 -17.80 -5.95
C ALA A 239 -13.41 -18.90 -5.64
N VAL A 240 -12.13 -18.53 -5.48
CA VAL A 240 -11.04 -19.48 -5.17
C VAL A 240 -10.65 -19.45 -3.69
N LEU A 241 -11.24 -18.53 -2.90
CA LEU A 241 -10.90 -18.34 -1.49
C LEU A 241 -11.58 -19.39 -0.62
N GLY A 242 -10.80 -20.15 0.16
CA GLY A 242 -11.33 -21.03 1.19
C GLY A 242 -11.95 -20.25 2.36
N ALA A 243 -12.86 -20.87 3.08
CA ALA A 243 -13.44 -20.28 4.28
C ALA A 243 -12.37 -20.07 5.36
N PRO A 244 -12.41 -18.95 6.13
CA PRO A 244 -11.52 -18.76 7.27
C PRO A 244 -11.62 -19.94 8.25
N SER A 245 -10.46 -20.48 8.67
CA SER A 245 -10.42 -21.67 9.52
C SER A 245 -10.26 -21.37 11.01
N ALA A 246 -9.94 -20.13 11.39
CA ALA A 246 -9.77 -19.78 12.80
C ALA A 246 -11.08 -19.92 13.56
N GLU A 247 -10.96 -20.47 14.78
CA GLU A 247 -12.02 -20.46 15.80
C GLU A 247 -11.85 -19.22 16.69
N LEU A 248 -12.96 -18.64 17.16
CA LEU A 248 -12.93 -17.53 18.09
C LEU A 248 -12.56 -18.05 19.48
N GLY A 249 -11.28 -17.97 19.83
CA GLY A 249 -10.77 -18.29 21.17
C GLY A 249 -11.06 -17.19 22.19
N GLU A 250 -10.88 -17.52 23.48
CA GLU A 250 -11.03 -16.51 24.53
C GLU A 250 -9.94 -15.44 24.44
N PRO A 251 -10.27 -14.17 24.72
CA PRO A 251 -9.29 -13.10 24.79
C PRO A 251 -8.16 -13.42 25.77
N GLY A 252 -6.91 -13.36 25.31
CA GLY A 252 -5.73 -13.48 26.16
C GLY A 252 -5.40 -12.16 26.85
N GLU A 253 -4.53 -12.22 27.85
CA GLU A 253 -4.00 -11.04 28.52
C GLU A 253 -3.05 -10.26 27.58
N THR A 254 -3.09 -8.93 27.68
CA THR A 254 -2.13 -8.06 26.99
C THR A 254 -0.82 -8.07 27.76
N SER A 255 0.22 -8.69 27.20
CA SER A 255 1.56 -8.70 27.78
C SER A 255 2.22 -7.32 27.65
N GLY A 256 3.00 -6.89 28.65
CA GLY A 256 3.74 -5.65 28.67
C GLY A 256 2.96 -4.45 29.22
N THR A 257 3.71 -3.49 29.75
CA THR A 257 3.16 -2.22 30.26
C THR A 257 3.02 -1.19 29.13
N MET A 258 2.23 -0.16 29.35
CA MET A 258 2.13 0.97 28.40
C MET A 258 3.50 1.60 28.12
N ALA A 259 4.40 1.65 29.12
CA ALA A 259 5.75 2.20 28.97
C ALA A 259 6.63 1.33 28.04
N ASP A 260 6.50 0.00 28.12
CA ASP A 260 7.23 -0.91 27.23
C ASP A 260 6.79 -0.72 25.77
N TRP A 261 5.48 -0.68 25.53
CA TRP A 261 4.91 -0.41 24.21
C TRP A 261 5.31 0.96 23.65
N GLU A 262 5.35 2.01 24.51
CA GLU A 262 5.78 3.36 24.07
C GLU A 262 7.25 3.37 23.66
N LYS A 263 8.11 2.68 24.41
CA LYS A 263 9.51 2.55 24.07
C LYS A 263 9.70 1.87 22.71
N GLU A 264 9.05 0.72 22.50
CA GLU A 264 9.10 0.01 21.21
C GLU A 264 8.62 0.88 20.04
N ALA A 265 7.49 1.59 20.22
CA ALA A 265 6.94 2.46 19.22
C ALA A 265 7.89 3.63 18.86
N MET A 266 8.51 4.27 19.85
CA MET A 266 9.42 5.39 19.62
C MET A 266 10.74 4.95 18.94
N GLU A 267 11.19 3.73 19.20
CA GLU A 267 12.43 3.19 18.64
C GLU A 267 12.25 2.49 17.29
N GLY A 268 11.13 1.82 17.09
CA GLY A 268 10.94 0.85 15.99
C GLY A 268 9.91 1.23 14.92
N ARG A 269 8.99 2.15 15.21
CA ARG A 269 7.86 2.39 14.29
C ARG A 269 8.28 2.93 12.94
N PRO A 270 7.94 2.24 11.81
CA PRO A 270 8.37 2.66 10.48
C PRO A 270 7.93 4.07 10.11
N LEU A 271 6.71 4.48 10.47
CA LEU A 271 6.21 5.85 10.24
C LEU A 271 7.16 6.92 10.82
N LEU A 272 7.61 6.75 12.08
CA LEU A 272 8.53 7.73 12.69
C LEU A 272 9.87 7.75 11.99
N ARG A 273 10.41 6.58 11.63
CA ARG A 273 11.67 6.47 10.89
C ARG A 273 11.58 7.13 9.52
N ALA A 274 10.45 6.97 8.80
CA ALA A 274 10.23 7.65 7.53
C ALA A 274 10.27 9.18 7.68
N VAL A 275 9.55 9.72 8.66
CA VAL A 275 9.50 11.17 8.93
C VAL A 275 10.85 11.70 9.42
N GLU A 276 11.61 10.95 10.22
CA GLU A 276 12.98 11.30 10.62
C GLU A 276 13.91 11.42 9.40
N MET A 277 13.83 10.48 8.46
CA MET A 277 14.61 10.54 7.22
C MET A 277 14.21 11.71 6.33
N GLN A 278 12.92 12.05 6.27
CA GLN A 278 12.43 13.24 5.56
C GLN A 278 12.96 14.54 6.18
N ALA A 279 13.00 14.63 7.51
CA ALA A 279 13.57 15.78 8.22
C ALA A 279 15.10 15.92 7.98
N ASP A 280 15.83 14.80 7.95
CA ASP A 280 17.26 14.81 7.60
C ASP A 280 17.48 15.23 6.14
N ALA A 281 16.64 14.78 5.20
CA ALA A 281 16.67 15.21 3.81
C ALA A 281 16.45 16.72 3.68
N ALA A 282 15.47 17.29 4.39
CA ALA A 282 15.22 18.72 4.44
C ALA A 282 16.39 19.51 5.06
N SER A 283 17.04 18.96 6.10
CA SER A 283 18.27 19.53 6.68
C SER A 283 19.41 19.60 5.67
N LYS A 284 19.59 18.56 4.85
CA LYS A 284 20.56 18.55 3.74
C LYS A 284 20.19 19.56 2.65
N GLY A 285 18.89 19.71 2.34
CA GLY A 285 18.36 20.74 1.44
C GLY A 285 18.71 22.16 1.89
N ALA A 286 18.58 22.44 3.19
CA ALA A 286 18.96 23.75 3.75
C ALA A 286 20.49 24.02 3.67
N LYS A 287 21.32 22.97 3.81
CA LYS A 287 22.77 23.07 3.58
C LYS A 287 23.10 23.26 2.10
N LEU A 288 22.37 22.57 1.21
CA LEU A 288 22.50 22.69 -0.24
C LEU A 288 22.24 24.12 -0.72
N ALA A 289 21.15 24.76 -0.26
CA ALA A 289 20.86 26.15 -0.58
C ALA A 289 21.93 27.16 -0.10
N LYS A 290 22.67 26.81 0.96
CA LYS A 290 23.85 27.59 1.37
C LYS A 290 25.10 27.32 0.51
N ALA A 291 25.25 26.08 0.02
CA ALA A 291 26.33 25.71 -0.88
C ALA A 291 26.22 26.39 -2.27
N ASP A 292 25.03 26.86 -2.65
CA ASP A 292 24.80 27.61 -3.88
C ASP A 292 25.50 28.96 -3.95
N PHE A 293 25.97 29.52 -2.80
CA PHE A 293 26.83 30.69 -2.77
C PHE A 293 28.29 30.42 -3.21
N GLY A 294 28.65 29.14 -3.33
CA GLY A 294 30.02 28.76 -3.66
C GLY A 294 30.27 28.58 -5.17
N PRO A 295 31.56 28.57 -5.59
CA PRO A 295 31.93 28.34 -6.98
C PRO A 295 31.72 26.89 -7.43
N THR A 296 31.66 26.71 -8.76
CA THR A 296 31.73 25.41 -9.44
C THR A 296 32.96 25.34 -10.32
N VAL A 297 33.67 24.23 -10.30
CA VAL A 297 34.77 23.93 -11.23
C VAL A 297 34.38 22.71 -12.05
N GLY A 298 34.36 22.86 -13.36
CA GLY A 298 34.05 21.81 -14.31
C GLY A 298 35.15 21.57 -15.32
N LEU A 299 35.28 20.31 -15.72
CA LEU A 299 36.05 19.91 -16.90
C LEU A 299 35.10 19.82 -18.09
N PHE A 300 35.54 20.29 -19.25
CA PHE A 300 34.84 20.11 -20.50
C PHE A 300 35.79 19.72 -21.62
N SER A 301 35.28 18.97 -22.59
CA SER A 301 35.96 18.63 -23.80
C SER A 301 34.96 18.50 -24.95
N ASP A 302 35.24 19.16 -26.07
CA ASP A 302 34.43 19.08 -27.29
C ASP A 302 35.31 18.54 -28.41
N PHE A 303 34.82 17.56 -29.12
CA PHE A 303 35.36 17.08 -30.37
C PHE A 303 34.32 17.39 -31.44
N GLU A 304 34.77 18.12 -32.51
CA GLU A 304 33.92 18.62 -33.57
C GLU A 304 34.46 18.17 -34.92
N ARG A 305 33.55 17.77 -35.81
CA ARG A 305 33.83 17.41 -37.20
C ARG A 305 32.91 18.18 -38.09
N ASP A 306 33.49 19.05 -38.92
CA ASP A 306 32.80 19.89 -39.90
C ASP A 306 33.00 19.38 -41.31
N ALA A 307 31.92 19.26 -42.09
CA ALA A 307 31.96 18.73 -43.45
C ALA A 307 30.95 19.42 -44.37
N LEU A 308 31.25 19.52 -45.67
CA LEU A 308 30.31 20.02 -46.65
C LEU A 308 29.13 19.07 -46.89
N THR A 309 29.37 17.77 -46.79
CA THR A 309 28.38 16.71 -46.99
C THR A 309 28.50 15.67 -45.89
N LEU A 310 27.38 15.03 -45.54
CA LEU A 310 27.39 13.96 -44.54
C LEU A 310 28.30 12.81 -45.04
N GLY A 311 29.34 12.47 -44.26
CA GLY A 311 30.32 11.43 -44.63
C GLY A 311 31.42 11.86 -45.61
N GLY A 312 31.41 13.11 -46.10
CA GLY A 312 32.42 13.64 -47.01
C GLY A 312 33.75 14.05 -46.32
N PRO A 313 34.70 14.61 -47.10
CA PRO A 313 35.91 15.20 -46.52
C PRO A 313 35.57 16.22 -45.46
N SER A 314 36.30 16.22 -44.36
CA SER A 314 35.97 16.99 -43.18
C SER A 314 37.20 17.53 -42.46
N GLY A 315 37.04 18.65 -41.77
CA GLY A 315 37.98 19.09 -40.73
C GLY A 315 37.57 18.54 -39.38
N THR A 316 38.56 18.24 -38.55
CA THR A 316 38.35 17.86 -37.14
C THR A 316 39.00 18.85 -36.23
N ASN A 317 38.30 19.24 -35.18
CA ASN A 317 38.76 20.21 -34.18
C ASN A 317 38.47 19.62 -32.78
N TRP A 318 39.25 20.00 -31.79
CA TRP A 318 38.98 19.66 -30.44
C TRP A 318 39.31 20.84 -29.51
N THR A 319 38.57 20.94 -28.40
CA THR A 319 38.77 21.89 -27.35
C THR A 319 38.63 21.19 -26.02
N ALA A 320 39.53 21.38 -25.12
CA ALA A 320 39.39 20.87 -23.74
C ALA A 320 39.85 21.95 -22.76
N GLY A 321 39.22 22.01 -21.62
CA GLY A 321 39.54 23.02 -20.62
C GLY A 321 38.88 22.82 -19.29
N VAL A 322 39.28 23.67 -18.35
CA VAL A 322 38.67 23.77 -17.02
C VAL A 322 37.94 25.11 -16.95
N ARG A 323 36.72 25.11 -16.45
CA ARG A 323 35.93 26.32 -16.24
C ARG A 323 35.60 26.46 -14.76
N LEU A 324 35.78 27.68 -14.25
CA LEU A 324 35.29 28.08 -12.93
C LEU A 324 34.12 29.05 -13.12
N ASP A 325 32.97 28.66 -12.60
CA ASP A 325 31.76 29.46 -12.61
C ASP A 325 31.41 29.85 -11.18
N TRP A 326 31.30 31.15 -10.90
CA TRP A 326 30.91 31.66 -9.61
C TRP A 326 29.95 32.81 -9.76
N ASN A 327 28.71 32.58 -9.31
CA ASN A 327 27.72 33.63 -9.25
C ASN A 327 27.96 34.49 -7.98
N ILE A 328 28.54 35.67 -8.16
CA ILE A 328 28.89 36.58 -7.03
C ILE A 328 27.65 37.33 -6.57
N PHE A 329 26.70 37.63 -7.44
CA PHE A 329 25.49 38.37 -7.11
C PHE A 329 24.32 38.03 -8.06
N ALA A 330 23.27 37.45 -7.49
CA ALA A 330 22.05 37.06 -8.17
C ALA A 330 20.85 37.95 -7.80
N GLY A 331 21.05 39.23 -7.54
CA GLY A 331 19.96 40.14 -7.13
C GLY A 331 19.33 39.79 -5.77
N GLY A 332 20.04 39.03 -4.92
CA GLY A 332 19.52 38.56 -3.62
C GLY A 332 18.73 37.24 -3.68
N ALA A 333 18.54 36.62 -4.86
CA ALA A 333 17.76 35.37 -5.02
C ALA A 333 18.31 34.24 -4.14
N ASP A 334 19.63 34.10 -4.02
CA ASP A 334 20.25 33.03 -3.23
C ASP A 334 19.95 33.16 -1.74
N ARG A 335 19.87 34.42 -1.24
CA ARG A 335 19.47 34.69 0.15
C ARG A 335 18.04 34.21 0.44
N TYR A 336 17.10 34.49 -0.49
CA TYR A 336 15.72 34.07 -0.32
C TYR A 336 15.56 32.56 -0.48
N ARG A 337 16.27 31.90 -1.39
CA ARG A 337 16.32 30.43 -1.48
C ARG A 337 16.87 29.79 -0.21
N ALA A 338 17.92 30.35 0.39
CA ALA A 338 18.45 29.87 1.66
C ALA A 338 17.45 30.05 2.80
N ALA A 339 16.71 31.17 2.83
CA ALA A 339 15.64 31.43 3.81
C ALA A 339 14.46 30.48 3.64
N GLU A 340 14.02 30.22 2.40
CA GLU A 340 13.00 29.22 2.05
C GLU A 340 13.41 27.83 2.54
N ALA A 341 14.58 27.33 2.15
CA ALA A 341 15.09 26.03 2.55
C ALA A 341 15.25 25.90 4.08
N ALA A 342 15.60 26.98 4.78
CA ALA A 342 15.62 26.99 6.24
C ALA A 342 14.21 26.94 6.86
N ALA A 343 13.20 27.49 6.21
CA ALA A 343 11.81 27.39 6.64
C ALA A 343 11.27 25.96 6.39
N GLU A 344 11.56 25.35 5.23
CA GLU A 344 11.19 23.96 4.94
C GLU A 344 11.85 22.96 5.91
N LYS A 345 13.10 23.21 6.31
CA LYS A 345 13.74 22.40 7.36
C LYS A 345 12.96 22.48 8.68
N ARG A 346 12.64 23.70 9.17
CA ARG A 346 11.87 23.86 10.42
C ARG A 346 10.50 23.19 10.33
N LYS A 347 9.79 23.37 9.22
CA LYS A 347 8.54 22.68 8.95
C LYS A 347 8.66 21.17 9.06
N ALA A 348 9.74 20.56 8.51
CA ALA A 348 9.97 19.12 8.61
C ALA A 348 10.27 18.68 10.05
N GLU A 349 11.00 19.50 10.83
CA GLU A 349 11.24 19.24 12.25
C GLU A 349 9.96 19.31 13.08
N ASP A 350 9.09 20.31 12.84
CA ASP A 350 7.77 20.44 13.48
C ASP A 350 6.87 19.25 13.13
N HIS A 351 6.88 18.79 11.87
CA HIS A 351 6.16 17.59 11.44
C HIS A 351 6.63 16.33 12.16
N LEU A 352 7.92 16.20 12.43
CA LEU A 352 8.46 15.08 13.20
C LEU A 352 7.95 15.09 14.65
N GLU A 353 7.95 16.25 15.30
CA GLU A 353 7.40 16.38 16.65
C GLU A 353 5.89 16.06 16.70
N TRP A 354 5.16 16.58 15.71
CA TRP A 354 3.74 16.28 15.59
C TRP A 354 3.47 14.78 15.36
N ALA A 355 4.27 14.12 14.50
CA ALA A 355 4.19 12.68 14.27
C ALA A 355 4.47 11.88 15.56
N ARG A 356 5.48 12.26 16.34
CA ARG A 356 5.78 11.63 17.63
C ARG A 356 4.60 11.73 18.60
N SER A 357 3.96 12.89 18.69
CA SER A 357 2.77 13.08 19.54
C SER A 357 1.59 12.27 19.05
N GLY A 358 1.39 12.19 17.73
CA GLY A 358 0.36 11.36 17.10
C GLY A 358 0.53 9.87 17.40
N VAL A 359 1.75 9.36 17.30
CA VAL A 359 2.09 7.96 17.63
C VAL A 359 1.79 7.65 19.10
N ARG A 360 2.17 8.53 20.03
CA ARG A 360 1.84 8.32 21.46
C ARG A 360 0.32 8.25 21.70
N LEU A 361 -0.44 9.14 21.06
CA LEU A 361 -1.89 9.14 21.17
C LEU A 361 -2.51 7.86 20.60
N GLU A 362 -2.08 7.47 19.41
CA GLU A 362 -2.58 6.26 18.73
C GLU A 362 -2.28 5.01 19.55
N LEU A 363 -1.05 4.87 20.02
CA LEU A 363 -0.63 3.76 20.86
C LEU A 363 -1.46 3.68 22.15
N ARG A 364 -1.66 4.82 22.82
CA ARG A 364 -2.45 4.86 24.05
C ARG A 364 -3.90 4.48 23.81
N ARG A 365 -4.49 4.94 22.69
CA ARG A 365 -5.84 4.51 22.29
C ARG A 365 -5.91 3.01 22.04
N ALA A 366 -4.98 2.45 21.26
CA ALA A 366 -4.95 1.04 20.95
C ALA A 366 -4.75 0.18 22.21
N TYR A 367 -3.89 0.59 23.13
CA TYR A 367 -3.67 -0.10 24.40
C TYR A 367 -4.95 -0.12 25.27
N LEU A 368 -5.60 1.03 25.44
CA LEU A 368 -6.84 1.14 26.21
C LEU A 368 -7.99 0.36 25.54
N GLU A 369 -8.09 0.41 24.20
CA GLU A 369 -9.11 -0.32 23.45
C GLU A 369 -8.93 -1.83 23.55
N THR A 370 -7.69 -2.33 23.52
CA THR A 370 -7.41 -3.77 23.72
C THR A 370 -7.88 -4.26 25.10
N GLY A 371 -7.60 -3.48 26.15
CA GLY A 371 -8.09 -3.79 27.49
C GLY A 371 -9.61 -3.72 27.62
N ALA A 372 -10.22 -2.69 27.03
CA ALA A 372 -11.67 -2.54 27.00
C ALA A 372 -12.35 -3.66 26.19
N ALA A 373 -11.79 -4.07 25.06
CA ALA A 373 -12.31 -5.16 24.25
C ALA A 373 -12.26 -6.50 25.00
N ALA A 374 -11.18 -6.80 25.72
CA ALA A 374 -11.08 -7.98 26.55
C ALA A 374 -12.14 -7.98 27.67
N ALA A 375 -12.35 -6.84 28.34
CA ALA A 375 -13.37 -6.72 29.39
C ALA A 375 -14.80 -6.87 28.81
N ARG A 376 -15.08 -6.28 27.63
CA ARG A 376 -16.37 -6.45 26.93
C ARG A 376 -16.61 -7.93 26.54
N ALA A 377 -15.62 -8.63 26.03
CA ALA A 377 -15.75 -10.03 25.67
C ALA A 377 -16.00 -10.91 26.89
N ALA A 378 -15.35 -10.67 28.04
CA ALA A 378 -15.59 -11.37 29.29
C ALA A 378 -17.03 -11.14 29.82
N ALA A 379 -17.51 -9.87 29.79
CA ALA A 379 -18.88 -9.54 30.21
C ALA A 379 -19.92 -10.15 29.24
N ALA A 380 -19.68 -10.13 27.93
CA ALA A 380 -20.57 -10.73 26.94
C ALA A 380 -20.63 -12.25 27.07
N LYS A 381 -19.50 -12.92 27.37
CA LYS A 381 -19.47 -14.37 27.69
C LYS A 381 -20.37 -14.72 28.86
N GLN A 382 -20.27 -13.94 29.93
CA GLN A 382 -21.12 -14.14 31.10
C GLN A 382 -22.60 -13.90 30.78
N SER A 383 -22.91 -12.84 30.03
CA SER A 383 -24.27 -12.55 29.57
C SER A 383 -24.85 -13.70 28.74
N ALA A 384 -24.08 -14.25 27.81
CA ALA A 384 -24.53 -15.39 26.98
C ALA A 384 -24.82 -16.64 27.80
N ALA A 385 -23.97 -16.94 28.81
CA ALA A 385 -24.20 -18.05 29.73
C ALA A 385 -25.47 -17.84 30.57
N GLN A 386 -25.68 -16.65 31.12
CA GLN A 386 -26.85 -16.30 31.91
C GLN A 386 -28.15 -16.32 31.07
N ALA A 387 -28.12 -15.80 29.85
CA ALA A 387 -29.27 -15.82 28.93
C ALA A 387 -29.68 -17.26 28.60
N SER A 388 -28.69 -18.13 28.32
CA SER A 388 -28.94 -19.55 28.03
C SER A 388 -29.58 -20.29 29.19
N GLU A 389 -29.11 -20.06 30.41
CA GLU A 389 -29.69 -20.67 31.64
C GLU A 389 -31.09 -20.10 31.90
N CYS A 390 -31.32 -18.80 31.74
CA CYS A 390 -32.63 -18.17 31.83
C CYS A 390 -33.62 -18.82 30.83
N LEU A 391 -33.22 -18.99 29.60
CA LEU A 391 -34.08 -19.67 28.58
C LEU A 391 -34.41 -21.09 29.02
N ARG A 392 -33.44 -21.88 29.48
CA ARG A 392 -33.66 -23.24 29.96
C ARG A 392 -34.73 -23.29 31.09
N ILE A 393 -34.67 -22.35 32.01
CA ILE A 393 -35.64 -22.25 33.10
C ILE A 393 -37.04 -21.87 32.59
N ILE A 394 -37.11 -20.87 31.70
CA ILE A 394 -38.36 -20.39 31.11
C ILE A 394 -39.02 -21.48 30.23
N GLU A 395 -38.24 -22.28 29.50
CA GLU A 395 -38.77 -23.40 28.70
C GLU A 395 -39.48 -24.45 29.59
N ILE A 396 -38.86 -24.82 30.70
CA ILE A 396 -39.46 -25.76 31.65
C ILE A 396 -40.78 -25.21 32.27
N ARG A 397 -40.77 -23.90 32.61
CA ARG A 397 -41.95 -23.24 33.19
C ARG A 397 -43.06 -23.07 32.15
N TYR A 398 -42.71 -22.80 30.88
CA TYR A 398 -43.70 -22.73 29.80
C TYR A 398 -44.37 -24.08 29.52
N GLN A 399 -43.59 -25.18 29.55
CA GLN A 399 -44.13 -26.52 29.41
C GLN A 399 -45.07 -26.90 30.58
N ALA A 400 -44.83 -26.34 31.75
CA ALA A 400 -45.71 -26.50 32.93
C ALA A 400 -46.91 -25.53 32.95
N GLY A 401 -47.09 -24.66 31.93
CA GLY A 401 -48.15 -23.67 31.87
C GLY A 401 -48.02 -22.51 32.86
N LEU A 402 -46.81 -22.28 33.42
CA LEU A 402 -46.54 -21.29 34.48
C LEU A 402 -46.11 -19.93 33.97
N VAL A 403 -45.79 -19.80 32.68
CA VAL A 403 -45.37 -18.55 32.01
C VAL A 403 -46.02 -18.43 30.62
N THR A 404 -46.06 -17.21 30.10
CA THR A 404 -46.67 -16.93 28.80
C THR A 404 -45.72 -17.21 27.65
N ILE A 405 -46.27 -17.38 26.43
CA ILE A 405 -45.50 -17.49 25.19
C ILE A 405 -44.58 -16.26 24.98
N THR A 406 -45.06 -15.07 25.34
CA THR A 406 -44.29 -13.82 25.25
C THR A 406 -43.01 -13.87 26.06
N GLU A 407 -43.04 -14.47 27.25
CA GLU A 407 -41.83 -14.63 28.10
C GLU A 407 -40.85 -15.61 27.47
N LEU A 408 -41.36 -16.73 26.88
CA LEU A 408 -40.51 -17.67 26.17
C LEU A 408 -39.80 -17.02 24.95
N LEU A 409 -40.58 -16.33 24.11
CA LEU A 409 -39.99 -15.67 22.90
C LEU A 409 -39.00 -14.57 23.26
N ARG A 410 -39.24 -13.81 24.34
CA ARG A 410 -38.27 -12.82 24.86
C ARG A 410 -36.99 -13.49 25.35
N ALA A 411 -37.09 -14.60 26.05
CA ALA A 411 -35.90 -15.34 26.54
C ALA A 411 -35.10 -15.90 25.36
N GLN A 412 -35.74 -16.41 24.31
CA GLN A 412 -35.10 -16.87 23.08
C GLN A 412 -34.36 -15.72 22.37
N GLN A 413 -35.02 -14.55 22.24
CA GLN A 413 -34.40 -13.36 21.64
C GLN A 413 -33.17 -12.92 22.44
N ALA A 414 -33.23 -12.92 23.77
CA ALA A 414 -32.12 -12.56 24.64
C ALA A 414 -30.90 -13.49 24.48
N VAL A 415 -31.11 -14.79 24.26
CA VAL A 415 -30.01 -15.74 23.98
C VAL A 415 -29.33 -15.43 22.65
N VAL A 416 -30.12 -15.17 21.60
CA VAL A 416 -29.56 -14.83 20.28
C VAL A 416 -28.74 -13.54 20.37
N GLU A 417 -29.27 -12.49 21.01
CA GLU A 417 -28.58 -11.21 21.17
C GLU A 417 -27.29 -11.34 22.00
N ALA A 418 -27.34 -12.08 23.10
CA ALA A 418 -26.17 -12.30 23.94
C ALA A 418 -25.07 -13.12 23.24
N ARG A 419 -25.47 -14.16 22.46
CA ARG A 419 -24.53 -14.99 21.70
C ARG A 419 -23.85 -14.18 20.59
N THR A 420 -24.61 -13.44 19.78
CA THR A 420 -24.04 -12.60 18.70
C THR A 420 -23.19 -11.47 19.28
N GLY A 421 -23.61 -10.90 20.42
CA GLY A 421 -22.81 -9.91 21.15
C GLY A 421 -21.46 -10.45 21.64
N TYR A 422 -21.42 -11.70 22.10
CA TYR A 422 -20.16 -12.35 22.48
C TYR A 422 -19.25 -12.61 21.28
N ILE A 423 -19.79 -13.14 20.18
CA ILE A 423 -19.07 -13.38 18.93
C ILE A 423 -18.42 -12.08 18.43
N ALA A 424 -19.19 -10.99 18.37
CA ALA A 424 -18.70 -9.67 17.95
C ALA A 424 -17.59 -9.14 18.89
N ALA A 425 -17.80 -9.24 20.22
CA ALA A 425 -16.82 -8.75 21.20
C ALA A 425 -15.47 -9.48 21.14
N VAL A 426 -15.48 -10.79 20.82
CA VAL A 426 -14.24 -11.55 20.61
C VAL A 426 -13.55 -11.11 19.31
N GLY A 427 -14.30 -10.93 18.22
CA GLY A 427 -13.75 -10.39 16.96
C GLY A 427 -13.11 -9.00 17.14
N ASP A 428 -13.78 -8.12 17.88
CA ASP A 428 -13.27 -6.79 18.22
C ASP A 428 -11.94 -6.86 19.00
N TRP A 429 -11.80 -7.82 19.90
CA TRP A 429 -10.56 -8.00 20.65
C TRP A 429 -9.39 -8.39 19.74
N TYR A 430 -9.58 -9.32 18.78
CA TYR A 430 -8.54 -9.67 17.82
C TYR A 430 -8.11 -8.47 16.97
N ALA A 431 -9.07 -7.68 16.51
CA ALA A 431 -8.81 -6.47 15.74
C ALA A 431 -8.05 -5.41 16.57
N ALA A 432 -8.47 -5.20 17.83
CA ALA A 432 -7.83 -4.25 18.74
C ALA A 432 -6.40 -4.69 19.11
N ARG A 433 -6.17 -5.99 19.31
CA ARG A 433 -4.84 -6.53 19.59
C ARG A 433 -3.87 -6.33 18.41
N ALA A 434 -4.31 -6.63 17.19
CA ALA A 434 -3.52 -6.36 15.99
C ALA A 434 -3.24 -4.86 15.80
N ALA A 435 -4.23 -4.01 16.10
CA ALA A 435 -4.07 -2.56 16.06
C ALA A 435 -3.04 -2.04 17.06
N LEU A 436 -2.94 -2.64 18.26
CA LEU A 436 -1.92 -2.33 19.25
C LEU A 436 -0.51 -2.67 18.73
N GLU A 437 -0.31 -3.87 18.19
CA GLU A 437 0.98 -4.29 17.64
C GLU A 437 1.40 -3.40 16.44
N ARG A 438 0.43 -3.01 15.60
CA ARG A 438 0.68 -2.05 14.51
C ARG A 438 1.02 -0.66 15.04
N ALA A 439 0.32 -0.18 16.08
CA ALA A 439 0.61 1.11 16.69
C ALA A 439 2.00 1.16 17.33
N ALA A 440 2.47 0.02 17.83
CA ALA A 440 3.84 -0.15 18.34
C ALA A 440 4.89 -0.33 17.22
N GLY A 441 4.46 -0.63 15.98
CA GLY A 441 5.38 -0.91 14.87
C GLY A 441 5.94 -2.34 14.88
N THR A 442 5.35 -3.25 15.67
CA THR A 442 5.81 -4.63 15.85
C THR A 442 4.99 -5.66 15.05
N LEU A 443 3.91 -5.23 14.39
CA LEU A 443 3.04 -6.12 13.62
C LEU A 443 3.76 -6.63 12.36
N THR A 444 4.06 -7.92 12.34
CA THR A 444 4.75 -8.58 11.21
C THR A 444 4.05 -9.89 10.86
N ALA A 445 4.42 -10.52 9.74
CA ALA A 445 3.95 -11.85 9.38
C ALA A 445 4.29 -12.96 10.41
N GLY A 446 5.18 -12.68 11.37
CA GLY A 446 5.54 -13.56 12.49
C GLY A 446 4.88 -13.23 13.81
N SER A 447 4.00 -12.22 13.86
CA SER A 447 3.35 -11.78 15.09
C SER A 447 2.52 -12.88 15.76
N PRO A 448 2.57 -13.01 17.10
CA PRO A 448 1.84 -14.06 17.84
C PRO A 448 0.33 -14.06 17.58
N ILE A 449 -0.27 -12.89 17.33
CA ILE A 449 -1.70 -12.76 17.03
C ILE A 449 -2.12 -13.56 15.79
N LEU A 450 -1.21 -13.80 14.85
CA LEU A 450 -1.50 -14.52 13.59
C LEU A 450 -1.61 -16.04 13.79
N PHE A 451 -1.18 -16.55 14.93
CA PHE A 451 -1.32 -17.96 15.34
C PHE A 451 -2.52 -18.18 16.28
N ALA A 452 -3.23 -17.11 16.65
CA ALA A 452 -4.39 -17.20 17.51
C ALA A 452 -5.56 -17.86 16.75
N GLY A 453 -6.21 -18.84 17.40
CA GLY A 453 -7.32 -19.60 16.81
C GLY A 453 -6.92 -20.78 15.92
N GLU A 454 -5.63 -21.06 15.72
CA GLU A 454 -5.18 -22.32 15.12
C GLU A 454 -5.16 -23.41 16.18
N LYS A 455 -5.82 -24.54 15.91
CA LYS A 455 -5.68 -25.72 16.77
C LYS A 455 -4.26 -26.27 16.62
N PRO A 456 -3.57 -26.62 17.75
CA PRO A 456 -2.25 -27.22 17.70
C PRO A 456 -2.23 -28.56 16.96
#